data_8627a8ca2b6a1f1bf052c942b1f3b40b
#
_entry.id   8627a8ca2b6a1f1bf052c942b1f3b40b
#
_cell.length_a   1.000
_cell.length_b   1.000
_cell.length_c   1.000
_cell.angle_alpha   90.00
_cell.angle_beta   90.00
_cell.angle_gamma   90.00
#
_symmetry.space_group_name_H-M   'P 1'
#
loop_
_entity.id
_entity.type
_entity.pdbx_description
1 polymer ?
#
loop_
_entity_poly.entity_id
_entity_poly.type
_entity_poly.pdbx_seq_one_letter_code
_entity_poly.pdbx_strand_id
1 'polypeptide(L)'
;FRNGYQELYETLAEKSGADIYIDAFVSSISRGGEGFRIKGGEDTVYDHIILAVPAPTAALLLKEIAPEAAEKLQTVQLANSAVVGMRFASDEGLPENSGVLVANGAEDVKAKAFTLSSRKWPHLAERGGALVRASFGRFGDNIALTATEDDLVDWALDDLKTVTGFDGREAGLEEIYVQRWFGGLPRFDEHHLDTVAAVRSLLDDVAGISITGAWASGVGVPAVVADARVVAKQLL
;
A
#
# COMPACT_ATOMS: atom_id res chain seq x y z
N PHE A 1 10.42 -12.33 -6.84
CA PHE A 1 9.64 -12.34 -8.09
C PHE A 1 10.40 -11.51 -9.13
N ARG A 2 10.85 -12.16 -10.22
CA ARG A 2 11.64 -11.48 -11.27
C ARG A 2 10.83 -10.44 -12.03
N ASN A 3 9.53 -10.65 -12.17
CA ASN A 3 8.61 -9.76 -12.89
C ASN A 3 7.80 -8.88 -11.93
N GLY A 4 8.27 -8.71 -10.68
CA GLY A 4 7.57 -7.97 -9.66
C GLY A 4 6.41 -8.76 -9.02
N TYR A 5 5.57 -8.05 -8.26
CA TYR A 5 4.43 -8.68 -7.56
C TYR A 5 3.26 -9.05 -8.48
N GLN A 6 3.27 -8.60 -9.73
CA GLN A 6 2.24 -8.99 -10.70
C GLN A 6 2.17 -10.51 -10.85
N GLU A 7 3.31 -11.18 -10.97
CA GLU A 7 3.40 -12.66 -11.04
C GLU A 7 2.74 -13.33 -9.82
N LEU A 8 2.87 -12.73 -8.61
CA LEU A 8 2.22 -13.24 -7.42
C LEU A 8 0.69 -13.15 -7.53
N TYR A 9 0.17 -11.98 -7.94
CA TYR A 9 -1.27 -11.76 -8.05
C TYR A 9 -1.92 -12.64 -9.11
N GLU A 10 -1.30 -12.75 -10.28
CA GLU A 10 -1.75 -13.62 -11.36
C GLU A 10 -1.77 -15.09 -10.93
N THR A 11 -0.73 -15.56 -10.27
CA THR A 11 -0.65 -16.94 -9.76
C THR A 11 -1.71 -17.20 -8.68
N LEU A 12 -1.95 -16.25 -7.78
CA LEU A 12 -3.00 -16.37 -6.76
C LEU A 12 -4.38 -16.41 -7.41
N ALA A 13 -4.65 -15.52 -8.38
CA ALA A 13 -5.90 -15.49 -9.11
C ALA A 13 -6.18 -16.82 -9.81
N GLU A 14 -5.21 -17.33 -10.58
CA GLU A 14 -5.33 -18.60 -11.30
C GLU A 14 -5.56 -19.78 -10.36
N LYS A 15 -4.80 -19.87 -9.27
CA LYS A 15 -4.85 -21.02 -8.36
C LYS A 15 -6.01 -20.98 -7.37
N SER A 16 -6.62 -19.82 -7.14
CA SER A 16 -7.76 -19.69 -6.23
C SER A 16 -9.03 -20.31 -6.80
N GLY A 17 -9.18 -20.33 -8.13
CA GLY A 17 -10.43 -20.71 -8.80
C GLY A 17 -11.61 -19.77 -8.50
N ALA A 18 -11.34 -18.58 -7.95
CA ALA A 18 -12.35 -17.60 -7.61
C ALA A 18 -12.74 -16.77 -8.84
N ASP A 19 -14.00 -16.37 -8.90
CA ASP A 19 -14.46 -15.35 -9.83
C ASP A 19 -13.95 -13.98 -9.39
N ILE A 20 -13.21 -13.29 -10.27
CA ILE A 20 -12.57 -12.02 -9.98
C ILE A 20 -13.18 -10.92 -10.83
N TYR A 21 -13.77 -9.93 -10.18
CA TYR A 21 -14.38 -8.76 -10.81
C TYR A 21 -13.48 -7.55 -10.60
N ILE A 22 -12.82 -7.12 -11.67
CA ILE A 22 -12.00 -5.90 -11.70
C ILE A 22 -12.91 -4.72 -12.05
N ASP A 23 -12.59 -3.54 -11.52
CA ASP A 23 -13.37 -2.30 -11.73
C ASP A 23 -14.81 -2.34 -11.18
N ALA A 24 -15.09 -3.27 -10.28
CA ALA A 24 -16.37 -3.33 -9.57
C ALA A 24 -16.38 -2.33 -8.40
N PHE A 25 -17.20 -1.28 -8.48
CA PHE A 25 -17.35 -0.30 -7.43
C PHE A 25 -18.37 -0.76 -6.39
N VAL A 26 -17.87 -1.26 -5.25
CA VAL A 26 -18.72 -1.64 -4.12
C VAL A 26 -19.01 -0.41 -3.26
N SER A 27 -20.29 -0.03 -3.15
CA SER A 27 -20.72 1.16 -2.42
C SER A 27 -21.35 0.90 -1.06
N SER A 28 -21.92 -0.28 -0.83
CA SER A 28 -22.46 -0.68 0.47
C SER A 28 -22.63 -2.20 0.58
N ILE A 29 -22.75 -2.65 1.82
CA ILE A 29 -23.10 -4.01 2.19
C ILE A 29 -24.36 -3.94 3.04
N SER A 30 -25.33 -4.79 2.78
CA SER A 30 -26.59 -4.86 3.53
C SER A 30 -26.97 -6.30 3.84
N ARG A 31 -27.80 -6.51 4.89
CA ARG A 31 -28.41 -7.82 5.13
C ARG A 31 -29.43 -8.14 4.03
N GLY A 32 -29.42 -9.37 3.54
CA GLY A 32 -30.32 -9.84 2.51
C GLY A 32 -30.72 -11.30 2.75
N GLY A 33 -31.92 -11.56 3.26
CA GLY A 33 -32.31 -12.91 3.66
C GLY A 33 -31.43 -13.43 4.81
N GLU A 34 -30.86 -14.63 4.65
CA GLU A 34 -29.97 -15.23 5.66
C GLU A 34 -28.50 -14.84 5.49
N GLY A 35 -28.17 -13.97 4.50
CA GLY A 35 -26.79 -13.56 4.20
C GLY A 35 -26.66 -12.08 3.94
N PHE A 36 -25.81 -11.73 2.99
CA PHE A 36 -25.43 -10.35 2.65
C PHE A 36 -25.59 -10.07 1.16
N ARG A 37 -25.95 -8.83 0.84
CA ARG A 37 -25.94 -8.28 -0.52
C ARG A 37 -24.91 -7.18 -0.64
N ILE A 38 -24.24 -7.13 -1.79
CA ILE A 38 -23.21 -6.14 -2.12
C ILE A 38 -23.77 -5.23 -3.21
N LYS A 39 -23.91 -3.94 -2.91
CA LYS A 39 -24.31 -2.96 -3.91
C LYS A 39 -23.10 -2.59 -4.79
N GLY A 40 -23.22 -2.84 -6.08
CA GLY A 40 -22.13 -2.72 -7.05
C GLY A 40 -21.45 -4.04 -7.40
N GLY A 41 -21.88 -5.14 -6.77
CA GLY A 41 -21.56 -6.52 -7.15
C GLY A 41 -22.68 -7.18 -7.94
N GLU A 42 -22.64 -8.50 -8.02
CA GLU A 42 -23.71 -9.30 -8.59
C GLU A 42 -24.98 -9.29 -7.70
N ASP A 43 -26.14 -9.51 -8.30
CA ASP A 43 -27.39 -9.66 -7.55
C ASP A 43 -27.50 -11.07 -6.96
N THR A 44 -26.62 -11.33 -6.01
CA THR A 44 -26.59 -12.58 -5.26
C THR A 44 -26.54 -12.33 -3.76
N VAL A 45 -26.82 -13.37 -2.97
CA VAL A 45 -26.69 -13.35 -1.52
C VAL A 45 -25.45 -14.17 -1.15
N TYR A 46 -24.58 -13.58 -0.37
CA TYR A 46 -23.35 -14.19 0.10
C TYR A 46 -23.52 -14.62 1.57
N ASP A 47 -23.07 -15.81 1.91
CA ASP A 47 -23.12 -16.31 3.29
C ASP A 47 -22.10 -15.60 4.18
N HIS A 48 -20.96 -15.20 3.59
CA HIS A 48 -19.87 -14.55 4.31
C HIS A 48 -19.18 -13.49 3.46
N ILE A 49 -18.77 -12.40 4.10
CA ILE A 49 -17.96 -11.34 3.47
C ILE A 49 -16.65 -11.16 4.23
N ILE A 50 -15.54 -11.15 3.51
CA ILE A 50 -14.24 -10.76 4.01
C ILE A 50 -13.87 -9.39 3.44
N LEU A 51 -13.69 -8.40 4.30
CA LEU A 51 -13.21 -7.07 3.90
C LEU A 51 -11.69 -7.01 3.99
N ALA A 52 -11.04 -6.98 2.83
CA ALA A 52 -9.59 -6.83 2.68
C ALA A 52 -9.21 -5.45 2.11
N VAL A 53 -9.89 -4.40 2.59
CA VAL A 53 -9.78 -3.02 2.13
C VAL A 53 -9.19 -2.12 3.23
N PRO A 54 -8.72 -0.88 2.92
CA PRO A 54 -8.28 0.07 3.94
C PRO A 54 -9.33 0.32 5.02
N ALA A 55 -8.91 0.56 6.26
CA ALA A 55 -9.81 0.70 7.40
C ALA A 55 -10.94 1.75 7.21
N PRO A 56 -10.70 2.95 6.66
CA PRO A 56 -11.78 3.90 6.39
C PRO A 56 -12.79 3.41 5.36
N THR A 57 -12.34 2.61 4.37
CA THR A 57 -13.24 1.98 3.40
C THR A 57 -14.07 0.89 4.06
N ALA A 58 -13.46 0.06 4.90
CA ALA A 58 -14.19 -0.94 5.70
C ALA A 58 -15.23 -0.27 6.60
N ALA A 59 -14.89 0.86 7.25
CA ALA A 59 -15.83 1.65 8.05
C ALA A 59 -17.05 2.10 7.25
N LEU A 60 -16.83 2.61 6.03
CA LEU A 60 -17.91 3.02 5.14
C LEU A 60 -18.85 1.85 4.81
N LEU A 61 -18.28 0.70 4.46
CA LEU A 61 -19.03 -0.49 4.05
C LEU A 61 -19.79 -1.15 5.21
N LEU A 62 -19.26 -1.05 6.44
CA LEU A 62 -19.85 -1.64 7.63
C LEU A 62 -20.83 -0.74 8.38
N LYS A 63 -21.00 0.52 7.96
CA LYS A 63 -21.77 1.53 8.68
C LYS A 63 -23.18 1.10 9.08
N GLU A 64 -23.88 0.35 8.22
CA GLU A 64 -25.26 -0.11 8.46
C GLU A 64 -25.30 -1.44 9.23
N ILE A 65 -24.28 -2.27 9.09
CA ILE A 65 -24.26 -3.65 9.62
C ILE A 65 -23.61 -3.71 11.00
N ALA A 66 -22.52 -2.99 11.20
CA ALA A 66 -21.71 -2.96 12.40
C ALA A 66 -21.24 -1.52 12.72
N PRO A 67 -22.17 -0.62 13.15
CA PRO A 67 -21.84 0.79 13.33
C PRO A 67 -20.74 1.03 14.36
N GLU A 68 -20.69 0.29 15.46
CA GLU A 68 -19.66 0.43 16.49
C GLU A 68 -18.26 0.03 15.95
N ALA A 69 -18.17 -1.04 15.18
CA ALA A 69 -16.94 -1.42 14.50
C ALA A 69 -16.53 -0.37 13.45
N ALA A 70 -17.50 0.19 12.72
CA ALA A 70 -17.26 1.26 11.75
C ALA A 70 -16.69 2.53 12.41
N GLU A 71 -17.19 2.93 13.56
CA GLU A 71 -16.64 4.07 14.33
C GLU A 71 -15.18 3.82 14.76
N LYS A 72 -14.87 2.63 15.22
CA LYS A 72 -13.48 2.25 15.56
C LYS A 72 -12.57 2.26 14.34
N LEU A 73 -13.02 1.72 13.21
CA LEU A 73 -12.26 1.71 11.96
C LEU A 73 -11.94 3.12 11.43
N GLN A 74 -12.82 4.09 11.65
CA GLN A 74 -12.59 5.50 11.27
C GLN A 74 -11.43 6.15 12.05
N THR A 75 -11.06 5.64 13.21
CA THR A 75 -9.93 6.17 13.97
C THR A 75 -8.57 5.81 13.37
N VAL A 76 -8.51 4.79 12.50
CA VAL A 76 -7.29 4.37 11.84
C VAL A 76 -6.87 5.40 10.79
N GLN A 77 -5.77 6.07 11.06
CA GLN A 77 -5.22 7.09 10.17
C GLN A 77 -4.36 6.47 9.07
N LEU A 78 -4.42 7.07 7.89
CA LEU A 78 -3.65 6.66 6.74
C LEU A 78 -2.70 7.78 6.30
N ALA A 79 -1.51 7.41 5.85
CA ALA A 79 -0.55 8.32 5.25
C ALA A 79 -0.61 8.24 3.72
N ASN A 80 -0.46 9.40 3.07
CA ASN A 80 -0.28 9.48 1.63
C ASN A 80 1.18 9.32 1.28
N SER A 81 1.45 8.73 0.12
CA SER A 81 2.82 8.55 -0.38
C SER A 81 2.88 8.81 -1.88
N ALA A 82 3.97 9.42 -2.33
CA ALA A 82 4.32 9.48 -3.73
C ALA A 82 5.66 8.79 -3.96
N VAL A 83 5.78 8.12 -5.09
CA VAL A 83 6.99 7.41 -5.50
C VAL A 83 7.39 7.89 -6.87
N VAL A 84 8.66 8.27 -7.03
CA VAL A 84 9.26 8.61 -8.31
C VAL A 84 10.25 7.52 -8.67
N GLY A 85 9.96 6.75 -9.71
CA GLY A 85 10.87 5.81 -10.33
C GLY A 85 11.68 6.53 -11.40
N MET A 86 12.99 6.34 -11.40
CA MET A 86 13.93 6.99 -12.34
C MET A 86 14.90 5.97 -12.89
N ARG A 87 15.07 5.96 -14.21
CA ARG A 87 16.08 5.18 -14.88
C ARG A 87 17.13 6.11 -15.48
N PHE A 88 18.39 5.79 -15.27
CA PHE A 88 19.55 6.53 -15.77
C PHE A 88 20.40 5.65 -16.69
N ALA A 89 21.01 6.26 -17.71
CA ALA A 89 21.87 5.58 -18.66
C ALA A 89 23.14 5.00 -18.00
N SER A 90 23.68 5.70 -16.99
CA SER A 90 24.87 5.30 -16.25
C SER A 90 24.56 5.03 -14.78
N ASP A 91 25.27 4.11 -14.16
CA ASP A 91 25.30 3.85 -12.72
C ASP A 91 26.62 4.25 -12.06
N GLU A 92 27.48 4.94 -12.80
CA GLU A 92 28.77 5.43 -12.29
C GLU A 92 28.56 6.41 -11.12
N GLY A 93 29.19 6.13 -9.99
CA GLY A 93 29.00 6.92 -8.77
C GLY A 93 27.77 6.58 -7.94
N LEU A 94 26.90 5.66 -8.39
CA LEU A 94 25.78 5.19 -7.57
C LEU A 94 26.32 4.31 -6.42
N PRO A 95 25.98 4.61 -5.14
CA PRO A 95 26.46 3.81 -4.01
C PRO A 95 26.07 2.33 -4.08
N GLU A 96 26.90 1.48 -3.47
CA GLU A 96 26.70 0.01 -3.51
C GLU A 96 25.64 -0.52 -2.53
N ASN A 97 25.08 0.34 -1.66
CA ASN A 97 24.02 -0.05 -0.74
C ASN A 97 22.65 -0.20 -1.43
N SER A 98 21.71 -0.86 -0.78
CA SER A 98 20.36 -1.11 -1.35
C SER A 98 19.42 0.09 -1.29
N GLY A 99 19.77 1.14 -0.55
CA GLY A 99 18.98 2.36 -0.41
C GLY A 99 19.35 3.17 0.84
N VAL A 100 18.71 4.31 0.98
CA VAL A 100 18.94 5.26 2.07
C VAL A 100 17.59 5.67 2.66
N LEU A 101 17.50 5.68 3.98
CA LEU A 101 16.41 6.31 4.72
C LEU A 101 16.86 7.69 5.18
N VAL A 102 16.06 8.71 4.89
CA VAL A 102 16.33 10.08 5.29
C VAL A 102 15.74 10.33 6.69
N ALA A 103 16.56 10.80 7.60
CA ALA A 103 16.13 11.07 8.97
C ALA A 103 15.02 12.12 9.02
N ASN A 104 14.13 11.99 10.01
CA ASN A 104 13.18 13.04 10.32
C ASN A 104 13.95 14.28 10.79
N GLY A 105 13.64 15.45 10.23
CA GLY A 105 14.36 16.71 10.56
C GLY A 105 15.53 17.06 9.62
N ALA A 106 15.76 16.29 8.57
CA ALA A 106 16.62 16.74 7.46
C ALA A 106 15.85 17.81 6.66
N GLU A 107 16.05 19.07 7.01
CA GLU A 107 15.24 20.20 6.50
C GLU A 107 15.41 20.45 5.00
N ASP A 108 16.59 20.13 4.46
CA ASP A 108 16.94 20.36 3.05
C ASP A 108 16.58 19.21 2.12
N VAL A 109 16.03 18.10 2.63
CA VAL A 109 15.68 16.89 1.86
C VAL A 109 14.19 16.56 2.01
N LYS A 110 13.45 16.58 0.91
CA LYS A 110 12.02 16.29 0.89
C LYS A 110 11.70 14.80 0.79
N ALA A 111 12.53 14.03 0.08
CA ALA A 111 12.39 12.59 0.00
C ALA A 111 12.58 11.94 1.37
N LYS A 112 11.72 10.96 1.70
CA LYS A 112 11.87 10.18 2.94
C LYS A 112 12.80 8.99 2.80
N ALA A 113 13.00 8.51 1.56
CA ALA A 113 13.84 7.35 1.28
C ALA A 113 14.21 7.27 -0.20
N PHE A 114 15.36 6.65 -0.46
CA PHE A 114 15.76 6.19 -1.78
C PHE A 114 15.95 4.67 -1.75
N THR A 115 15.41 3.97 -2.74
CA THR A 115 15.73 2.57 -3.02
C THR A 115 16.61 2.53 -4.25
N LEU A 116 17.84 2.06 -4.11
CA LEU A 116 18.75 1.87 -5.23
C LEU A 116 18.46 0.50 -5.85
N SER A 117 17.42 0.47 -6.69
CA SER A 117 16.78 -0.78 -7.13
C SER A 117 17.72 -1.67 -7.94
N SER A 118 18.59 -1.10 -8.78
CA SER A 118 19.63 -1.84 -9.50
C SER A 118 20.72 -2.41 -8.58
N ARG A 119 21.00 -1.78 -7.43
CA ARG A 119 21.91 -2.35 -6.41
C ARG A 119 21.23 -3.41 -5.55
N LYS A 120 19.93 -3.24 -5.29
CA LYS A 120 19.17 -4.15 -4.44
C LYS A 120 18.81 -5.47 -5.12
N TRP A 121 18.57 -5.46 -6.44
CA TRP A 121 18.01 -6.57 -7.19
C TRP A 121 18.88 -6.92 -8.40
N PRO A 122 19.59 -8.08 -8.40
CA PRO A 122 20.48 -8.45 -9.50
C PRO A 122 19.82 -8.44 -10.88
N HIS A 123 18.59 -8.93 -11.00
CA HIS A 123 17.84 -8.94 -12.26
C HIS A 123 17.51 -7.53 -12.80
N LEU A 124 17.54 -6.51 -11.94
CA LEU A 124 17.40 -5.12 -12.38
C LEU A 124 18.76 -4.52 -12.76
N ALA A 125 19.85 -4.92 -12.09
CA ALA A 125 21.20 -4.56 -12.48
C ALA A 125 21.57 -5.08 -13.87
N GLU A 126 21.13 -6.28 -14.23
CA GLU A 126 21.36 -6.90 -15.55
C GLU A 126 20.79 -6.07 -16.73
N ARG A 127 19.88 -5.12 -16.46
CA ARG A 127 19.33 -4.22 -17.47
C ARG A 127 20.27 -3.07 -17.87
N GLY A 128 21.37 -2.89 -17.13
CA GLY A 128 22.33 -1.80 -17.29
C GLY A 128 21.78 -0.44 -16.80
N GLY A 129 22.70 0.50 -16.56
CA GLY A 129 22.39 1.80 -15.99
C GLY A 129 21.95 1.75 -14.53
N ALA A 130 21.42 2.85 -14.01
CA ALA A 130 20.88 2.89 -12.65
C ALA A 130 19.35 2.92 -12.65
N LEU A 131 18.74 2.15 -11.75
CA LEU A 131 17.32 2.24 -11.44
C LEU A 131 17.16 2.64 -9.97
N VAL A 132 16.59 3.82 -9.75
CA VAL A 132 16.39 4.41 -8.42
C VAL A 132 14.93 4.75 -8.21
N ARG A 133 14.46 4.58 -6.98
CA ARG A 133 13.13 5.00 -6.55
C ARG A 133 13.24 5.96 -5.37
N ALA A 134 12.75 7.18 -5.54
CA ALA A 134 12.53 8.13 -4.46
C ALA A 134 11.12 7.97 -3.88
N SER A 135 10.98 8.15 -2.57
CA SER A 135 9.70 8.09 -1.88
C SER A 135 9.47 9.36 -1.08
N PHE A 136 8.27 9.93 -1.21
CA PHE A 136 7.81 11.15 -0.55
C PHE A 136 6.57 10.88 0.32
N GLY A 137 6.20 11.83 1.15
CA GLY A 137 5.00 11.75 2.00
C GLY A 137 5.30 11.05 3.32
N ARG A 138 5.57 11.86 4.36
CA ARG A 138 5.55 11.43 5.76
C ARG A 138 4.16 11.64 6.32
N PHE A 139 3.83 10.92 7.38
CA PHE A 139 2.57 11.18 8.08
C PHE A 139 2.54 12.65 8.58
N GLY A 140 1.46 13.35 8.23
CA GLY A 140 1.25 14.76 8.58
C GLY A 140 1.79 15.77 7.57
N ASP A 141 2.54 15.36 6.55
CA ASP A 141 2.87 16.24 5.43
C ASP A 141 1.88 16.07 4.26
N ASN A 142 1.80 17.07 3.40
CA ASN A 142 0.90 17.11 2.26
C ASN A 142 1.64 16.98 0.91
N ILE A 143 2.95 16.73 0.91
CA ILE A 143 3.77 16.68 -0.32
C ILE A 143 3.14 15.73 -1.36
N ALA A 144 2.77 14.52 -0.95
CA ALA A 144 2.17 13.55 -1.85
C ALA A 144 0.82 13.97 -2.44
N LEU A 145 0.14 14.96 -1.84
CA LEU A 145 -1.15 15.48 -2.30
C LEU A 145 -1.01 16.71 -3.17
N THR A 146 -0.10 17.62 -2.83
CA THR A 146 -0.07 19.00 -3.34
C THR A 146 1.04 19.28 -4.35
N ALA A 147 2.18 18.56 -4.27
CA ALA A 147 3.28 18.75 -5.21
C ALA A 147 2.87 18.35 -6.63
N THR A 148 3.34 19.05 -7.64
CA THR A 148 3.20 18.61 -9.03
C THR A 148 4.09 17.40 -9.31
N GLU A 149 3.93 16.73 -10.45
CA GLU A 149 4.84 15.64 -10.84
C GLU A 149 6.24 16.18 -11.12
N ASP A 150 6.33 17.35 -11.77
CA ASP A 150 7.59 18.01 -12.04
C ASP A 150 8.34 18.38 -10.77
N ASP A 151 7.64 18.93 -9.75
CA ASP A 151 8.24 19.21 -8.44
C ASP A 151 8.80 17.93 -7.80
N LEU A 152 8.04 16.82 -7.82
CA LEU A 152 8.47 15.56 -7.25
C LEU A 152 9.71 15.00 -7.95
N VAL A 153 9.78 15.13 -9.26
CA VAL A 153 10.94 14.68 -10.06
C VAL A 153 12.16 15.55 -9.78
N ASP A 154 12.01 16.88 -9.80
CA ASP A 154 13.12 17.80 -9.51
C ASP A 154 13.66 17.58 -8.09
N TRP A 155 12.79 17.49 -7.09
CA TRP A 155 13.21 17.17 -5.72
C TRP A 155 13.86 15.78 -5.60
N ALA A 156 13.36 14.79 -6.35
CA ALA A 156 13.97 13.47 -6.34
C ALA A 156 15.41 13.49 -6.86
N LEU A 157 15.70 14.27 -7.90
CA LEU A 157 17.03 14.43 -8.48
C LEU A 157 17.96 15.22 -7.55
N ASP A 158 17.49 16.35 -7.00
CA ASP A 158 18.27 17.19 -6.10
C ASP A 158 18.59 16.48 -4.78
N ASP A 159 17.59 15.83 -4.18
CA ASP A 159 17.74 15.07 -2.94
C ASP A 159 18.63 13.84 -3.15
N LEU A 160 18.54 13.14 -4.31
CA LEU A 160 19.38 12.01 -4.63
C LEU A 160 20.85 12.43 -4.67
N LYS A 161 21.17 13.55 -5.33
CA LYS A 161 22.52 14.11 -5.36
C LYS A 161 23.00 14.50 -3.97
N THR A 162 22.15 15.17 -3.19
CA THR A 162 22.48 15.63 -1.83
C THR A 162 22.77 14.45 -0.90
N VAL A 163 21.95 13.40 -0.94
CA VAL A 163 22.00 12.28 -0.01
C VAL A 163 23.07 11.24 -0.37
N THR A 164 23.29 11.04 -1.67
CA THR A 164 24.15 9.95 -2.17
C THR A 164 25.39 10.39 -2.90
N GLY A 165 25.44 11.64 -3.35
CA GLY A 165 26.48 12.16 -4.25
C GLY A 165 26.27 11.80 -5.72
N PHE A 166 25.29 10.95 -6.04
CA PHE A 166 25.00 10.56 -7.42
C PHE A 166 24.18 11.63 -8.13
N ASP A 167 24.77 12.23 -9.18
CA ASP A 167 24.10 13.22 -10.02
C ASP A 167 23.27 12.56 -11.11
N GLY A 168 21.96 12.42 -10.86
CA GLY A 168 21.05 11.79 -11.81
C GLY A 168 20.89 12.57 -13.13
N ARG A 169 21.10 13.91 -13.12
CA ARG A 169 21.02 14.70 -14.35
C ARG A 169 22.23 14.45 -15.25
N GLU A 170 23.43 14.33 -14.67
CA GLU A 170 24.66 14.00 -15.40
C GLU A 170 24.68 12.53 -15.85
N ALA A 171 24.07 11.64 -15.07
CA ALA A 171 24.01 10.20 -15.37
C ALA A 171 23.07 9.85 -16.55
N GLY A 172 22.37 10.82 -17.10
CA GLY A 172 21.48 10.65 -18.26
C GLY A 172 20.13 10.04 -17.88
N LEU A 173 19.21 10.86 -17.40
CA LEU A 173 17.84 10.45 -17.07
C LEU A 173 17.11 10.02 -18.35
N GLU A 174 16.67 8.75 -18.42
CA GLU A 174 16.02 8.15 -19.59
C GLU A 174 14.52 7.97 -19.41
N GLU A 175 14.11 7.51 -18.22
CA GLU A 175 12.71 7.21 -17.94
C GLU A 175 12.32 7.70 -16.54
N ILE A 176 11.09 8.20 -16.43
CA ILE A 176 10.49 8.68 -15.19
C ILE A 176 9.11 8.03 -15.05
N TYR A 177 8.78 7.63 -13.84
CA TYR A 177 7.45 7.16 -13.48
C TYR A 177 7.05 7.71 -12.12
N VAL A 178 5.91 8.39 -12.03
CA VAL A 178 5.37 8.94 -10.78
C VAL A 178 4.11 8.19 -10.40
N GLN A 179 4.08 7.65 -9.18
CA GLN A 179 2.91 7.00 -8.63
C GLN A 179 2.52 7.62 -7.29
N ARG A 180 1.27 8.02 -7.16
CA ARG A 180 0.68 8.48 -5.90
C ARG A 180 -0.19 7.40 -5.28
N TRP A 181 -0.06 7.26 -3.98
CA TRP A 181 -0.82 6.33 -3.16
C TRP A 181 -1.59 7.13 -2.10
N PHE A 182 -2.85 7.41 -2.39
CA PHE A 182 -3.73 8.11 -1.45
C PHE A 182 -4.19 7.15 -0.37
N GLY A 183 -3.88 7.46 0.89
CA GLY A 183 -4.18 6.58 2.01
C GLY A 183 -3.49 5.20 1.91
N GLY A 184 -2.32 5.12 1.26
CA GLY A 184 -1.66 3.87 0.94
C GLY A 184 -1.02 3.16 2.13
N LEU A 185 -0.75 3.87 3.24
CA LEU A 185 -0.06 3.32 4.39
C LEU A 185 -0.82 3.60 5.68
N PRO A 186 -1.27 2.57 6.41
CA PRO A 186 -1.85 2.75 7.74
C PRO A 186 -0.79 3.22 8.73
N ARG A 187 -1.20 4.10 9.65
CA ARG A 187 -0.38 4.53 10.77
C ARG A 187 -0.58 3.57 11.94
N PHE A 188 0.52 3.00 12.41
CA PHE A 188 0.55 2.19 13.62
C PHE A 188 1.01 3.08 14.79
N ASP A 189 0.05 3.66 15.49
CA ASP A 189 0.29 4.41 16.72
C ASP A 189 0.20 3.50 17.97
N GLU A 190 0.34 4.07 19.14
CA GLU A 190 0.35 3.35 20.41
C GLU A 190 -0.97 2.63 20.74
N HIS A 191 -2.10 3.10 20.16
CA HIS A 191 -3.44 2.53 20.39
C HIS A 191 -3.90 1.61 19.25
N HIS A 192 -3.08 1.46 18.21
CA HIS A 192 -3.50 0.77 17.00
C HIS A 192 -3.88 -0.70 17.23
N LEU A 193 -3.08 -1.43 18.02
CA LEU A 193 -3.37 -2.84 18.33
C LEU A 193 -4.66 -3.02 19.13
N ASP A 194 -4.94 -2.11 20.06
CA ASP A 194 -6.19 -2.11 20.82
C ASP A 194 -7.38 -1.81 19.91
N THR A 195 -7.21 -0.90 18.96
CA THR A 195 -8.23 -0.62 17.93
C THR A 195 -8.53 -1.85 17.08
N VAL A 196 -7.51 -2.54 16.59
CA VAL A 196 -7.68 -3.79 15.82
C VAL A 196 -8.40 -4.86 16.63
N ALA A 197 -7.98 -5.07 17.88
CA ALA A 197 -8.61 -6.04 18.78
C ALA A 197 -10.09 -5.69 19.04
N ALA A 198 -10.39 -4.42 19.31
CA ALA A 198 -11.76 -3.95 19.53
C ALA A 198 -12.65 -4.15 18.30
N VAL A 199 -12.14 -3.80 17.10
CA VAL A 199 -12.90 -4.02 15.85
C VAL A 199 -13.20 -5.49 15.63
N ARG A 200 -12.23 -6.38 15.83
CA ARG A 200 -12.44 -7.83 15.68
C ARG A 200 -13.47 -8.35 16.68
N SER A 201 -13.36 -7.95 17.95
CA SER A 201 -14.33 -8.36 18.98
C SER A 201 -15.75 -7.89 18.68
N LEU A 202 -15.93 -6.65 18.17
CA LEU A 202 -17.24 -6.15 17.75
C LEU A 202 -17.80 -6.89 16.53
N LEU A 203 -16.94 -7.41 15.67
CA LEU A 203 -17.36 -8.19 14.50
C LEU A 203 -17.63 -9.66 14.84
N ASP A 204 -17.11 -10.19 15.93
CA ASP A 204 -17.45 -11.55 16.41
C ASP A 204 -18.96 -11.68 16.70
N ASP A 205 -19.62 -10.57 17.09
CA ASP A 205 -21.07 -10.49 17.29
C ASP A 205 -21.87 -10.36 15.97
N VAL A 206 -21.19 -10.20 14.83
CA VAL A 206 -21.78 -10.03 13.49
C VAL A 206 -21.45 -11.24 12.63
N ALA A 207 -22.20 -12.33 12.81
CA ALA A 207 -21.97 -13.56 12.05
C ALA A 207 -21.90 -13.30 10.53
N GLY A 208 -20.89 -13.85 9.88
CA GLY A 208 -20.69 -13.77 8.43
C GLY A 208 -19.89 -12.55 7.96
N ILE A 209 -19.26 -11.78 8.84
CA ILE A 209 -18.35 -10.68 8.47
C ILE A 209 -16.96 -10.93 9.06
N SER A 210 -15.93 -10.81 8.25
CA SER A 210 -14.54 -10.84 8.70
C SER A 210 -13.72 -9.69 8.05
N ILE A 211 -12.64 -9.32 8.71
CA ILE A 211 -11.74 -8.27 8.25
C ILE A 211 -10.30 -8.75 8.21
N THR A 212 -9.56 -8.27 7.23
CA THR A 212 -8.11 -8.47 7.09
C THR A 212 -7.49 -7.28 6.35
N GLY A 213 -6.19 -7.27 6.22
CA GLY A 213 -5.48 -6.28 5.42
C GLY A 213 -4.29 -5.65 6.13
N ALA A 214 -3.60 -4.79 5.41
CA ALA A 214 -2.36 -4.17 5.87
C ALA A 214 -2.52 -3.36 7.17
N TRP A 215 -3.67 -2.75 7.38
CA TRP A 215 -3.95 -1.99 8.60
C TRP A 215 -4.14 -2.88 9.84
N ALA A 216 -4.56 -4.14 9.66
CA ALA A 216 -4.86 -5.04 10.77
C ALA A 216 -3.62 -5.74 11.34
N SER A 217 -2.64 -6.05 10.48
CA SER A 217 -1.53 -6.94 10.88
C SER A 217 -0.14 -6.48 10.43
N GLY A 218 -0.06 -5.41 9.67
CA GLY A 218 1.19 -4.84 9.14
C GLY A 218 1.23 -4.76 7.62
N VAL A 219 2.01 -3.81 7.13
CA VAL A 219 2.07 -3.47 5.69
C VAL A 219 2.93 -4.42 4.84
N GLY A 220 3.70 -5.29 5.47
CA GLY A 220 4.53 -6.26 4.75
C GLY A 220 3.72 -7.39 4.15
N VAL A 221 4.00 -7.79 2.90
CA VAL A 221 3.30 -8.91 2.24
C VAL A 221 3.24 -10.18 3.09
N PRO A 222 4.33 -10.61 3.79
CA PRO A 222 4.26 -11.79 4.66
C PRO A 222 3.25 -11.64 5.82
N ALA A 223 3.15 -10.44 6.42
CA ALA A 223 2.20 -10.17 7.50
C ALA A 223 0.75 -10.21 7.00
N VAL A 224 0.48 -9.55 5.86
CA VAL A 224 -0.84 -9.57 5.23
C VAL A 224 -1.28 -10.99 4.86
N VAL A 225 -0.38 -11.78 4.26
CA VAL A 225 -0.68 -13.19 3.91
C VAL A 225 -0.92 -14.04 5.16
N ALA A 226 -0.14 -13.85 6.21
CA ALA A 226 -0.31 -14.58 7.46
C ALA A 226 -1.69 -14.28 8.09
N ASP A 227 -2.09 -13.03 8.15
CA ASP A 227 -3.38 -12.61 8.69
C ASP A 227 -4.55 -13.14 7.83
N ALA A 228 -4.47 -12.99 6.52
CA ALA A 228 -5.48 -13.53 5.60
C ALA A 228 -5.69 -15.04 5.77
N ARG A 229 -4.61 -15.79 6.02
CA ARG A 229 -4.70 -17.24 6.31
C ARG A 229 -5.35 -17.55 7.65
N VAL A 230 -5.15 -16.70 8.67
CA VAL A 230 -5.83 -16.86 9.96
C VAL A 230 -7.33 -16.63 9.78
N VAL A 231 -7.71 -15.54 9.10
CA VAL A 231 -9.12 -15.23 8.83
C VAL A 231 -9.78 -16.33 8.00
N ALA A 232 -9.15 -16.79 6.92
CA ALA A 232 -9.71 -17.85 6.10
C ALA A 232 -9.93 -19.18 6.85
N LYS A 233 -9.06 -19.53 7.81
CA LYS A 233 -9.21 -20.75 8.64
C LYS A 233 -10.40 -20.69 9.59
N GLN A 234 -10.87 -19.51 9.93
CA GLN A 234 -12.06 -19.36 10.81
C GLN A 234 -13.37 -19.64 10.07
N LEU A 235 -13.32 -19.74 8.74
CA LEU A 235 -14.47 -19.99 7.87
C LEU A 235 -14.60 -21.48 7.48
N LEU A 236 -13.59 -22.28 7.77
CA LEU A 236 -13.54 -23.73 7.49
C LEU A 236 -13.91 -24.56 8.72
#